data_01caf1f186f7a680d66a8d85ae96b3e3
#
_entry.id   01caf1f186f7a680d66a8d85ae96b3e3
#
_cell.length_a   1.000
_cell.length_b   1.000
_cell.length_c   1.000
_cell.angle_alpha   90.00
_cell.angle_beta   90.00
_cell.angle_gamma   90.00
#
_symmetry.space_group_name_H-M   'P 1'
#
loop_
_entity.id
_entity.type
_entity.pdbx_description
1 polymer ?
#
loop_
_entity_poly.entity_id
_entity_poly.type
_entity_poly.pdbx_seq_one_letter_code
_entity_poly.pdbx_strand_id
1 'polypeptide(L)'
;MPHVGNLLDDRNRDLIALRPEATAMEAAQAMADRRIGSIVVTDDDGRPLGIFTERDLMVRVIVAGRDARTTRLSDVMTAELFTAHPAEKAADVRRAMQERHIRHVPIVVDGRVIGMLSLRDVLRAVLADKTHEVQAIKAYIQGFEDEDSPSPSERERED
;
A
#
# COMPACT_ATOMS: atom_id res chain seq x y z
N MET A 1 2.75 15.50 4.17
CA MET A 1 2.44 14.52 3.10
C MET A 1 3.34 13.30 3.27
N PRO A 2 2.79 12.13 3.58
CA PRO A 2 3.60 10.95 3.85
C PRO A 2 4.29 10.43 2.58
N HIS A 3 5.51 9.91 2.75
CA HIS A 3 6.23 9.19 1.73
C HIS A 3 5.98 7.69 1.88
N VAL A 4 6.14 6.95 0.80
CA VAL A 4 5.96 5.49 0.77
C VAL A 4 6.78 4.78 1.85
N GLY A 5 8.01 5.21 2.09
CA GLY A 5 8.88 4.65 3.12
C GLY A 5 8.31 4.75 4.54
N ASN A 6 7.49 5.76 4.83
CA ASN A 6 6.84 5.92 6.14
C ASN A 6 5.70 4.90 6.36
N LEU A 7 5.21 4.27 5.30
CA LEU A 7 4.12 3.31 5.33
C LEU A 7 4.62 1.86 5.50
N LEU A 8 5.92 1.65 5.33
CA LEU A 8 6.54 0.32 5.45
C LEU A 8 6.71 -0.04 6.92
N ASP A 9 5.77 -0.80 7.46
CA ASP A 9 5.87 -1.46 8.75
C ASP A 9 6.43 -2.89 8.61
N ASP A 10 6.57 -3.60 9.73
CA ASP A 10 7.11 -4.96 9.75
C ASP A 10 6.26 -5.93 8.89
N ARG A 11 4.94 -5.72 8.80
CA ARG A 11 4.05 -6.56 7.99
C ARG A 11 4.30 -6.37 6.49
N ASN A 12 4.51 -5.13 6.07
CA ASN A 12 4.79 -4.80 4.67
C ASN A 12 6.18 -5.25 4.24
N ARG A 13 7.11 -5.36 5.20
CA ARG A 13 8.48 -5.84 4.98
C ARG A 13 8.63 -7.35 5.10
N ASP A 14 7.71 -8.01 5.80
CA ASP A 14 7.62 -9.49 5.85
C ASP A 14 7.06 -10.01 4.53
N LEU A 15 7.83 -9.78 3.48
CA LEU A 15 7.48 -10.04 2.11
C LEU A 15 7.61 -11.53 1.81
N ILE A 16 6.54 -12.11 1.26
CA ILE A 16 6.62 -13.41 0.60
C ILE A 16 6.93 -13.19 -0.86
N ALA A 17 8.09 -13.65 -1.27
CA ALA A 17 8.50 -13.73 -2.65
C ALA A 17 8.61 -15.19 -3.08
N LEU A 18 8.07 -15.50 -4.24
CA LEU A 18 8.22 -16.82 -4.86
C LEU A 18 8.98 -16.71 -6.17
N ARG A 19 9.48 -17.84 -6.61
CA ARG A 19 10.22 -17.96 -7.87
C ARG A 19 9.26 -18.15 -9.04
N PRO A 20 9.65 -17.81 -10.28
CA PRO A 20 8.81 -18.03 -11.47
C PRO A 20 8.40 -19.49 -11.68
N GLU A 21 9.24 -20.42 -11.22
CA GLU A 21 9.03 -21.88 -11.35
C GLU A 21 8.06 -22.43 -10.29
N ALA A 22 7.78 -21.68 -9.23
CA ALA A 22 6.80 -22.06 -8.22
C ALA A 22 5.41 -22.20 -8.85
N THR A 23 4.58 -23.06 -8.27
CA THR A 23 3.24 -23.32 -8.79
C THR A 23 2.21 -22.32 -8.28
N ALA A 24 1.12 -22.18 -9.01
CA ALA A 24 -0.03 -21.37 -8.56
C ALA A 24 -0.61 -21.92 -7.23
N MET A 25 -0.53 -23.21 -6.98
CA MET A 25 -0.95 -23.81 -5.72
C MET A 25 -0.05 -23.37 -4.55
N GLU A 26 1.27 -23.36 -4.72
CA GLU A 26 2.19 -22.89 -3.70
C GLU A 26 1.92 -21.42 -3.36
N ALA A 27 1.66 -20.59 -4.38
CA ALA A 27 1.29 -19.18 -4.19
C ALA A 27 -0.06 -19.05 -3.46
N ALA A 28 -1.07 -19.81 -3.86
CA ALA A 28 -2.38 -19.83 -3.21
C ALA A 28 -2.29 -20.22 -1.74
N GLN A 29 -1.49 -21.24 -1.43
CA GLN A 29 -1.28 -21.69 -0.05
C GLN A 29 -0.58 -20.61 0.78
N ALA A 30 0.46 -19.99 0.25
CA ALA A 30 1.18 -18.90 0.92
C ALA A 30 0.27 -17.69 1.17
N MET A 31 -0.58 -17.31 0.22
CA MET A 31 -1.57 -16.24 0.38
C MET A 31 -2.60 -16.58 1.47
N ALA A 32 -3.09 -17.81 1.48
CA ALA A 32 -4.05 -18.27 2.48
C ALA A 32 -3.45 -18.27 3.90
N ASP A 33 -2.26 -18.83 4.07
CA ASP A 33 -1.57 -18.94 5.35
C ASP A 33 -1.24 -17.57 5.97
N ARG A 34 -0.86 -16.63 5.14
CA ARG A 34 -0.50 -15.27 5.55
C ARG A 34 -1.66 -14.26 5.50
N ARG A 35 -2.83 -14.67 5.00
CA ARG A 35 -4.00 -13.80 4.80
C ARG A 35 -3.67 -12.55 3.98
N ILE A 36 -2.93 -12.74 2.91
CA ILE A 36 -2.55 -11.71 1.94
C ILE A 36 -3.16 -11.99 0.58
N GLY A 37 -3.36 -10.94 -0.22
CA GLY A 37 -4.03 -11.03 -1.52
C GLY A 37 -3.09 -11.03 -2.72
N SER A 38 -1.78 -10.96 -2.50
CA SER A 38 -0.79 -10.92 -3.58
C SER A 38 0.57 -11.42 -3.13
N ILE A 39 1.34 -11.93 -4.10
CA ILE A 39 2.72 -12.38 -3.94
C ILE A 39 3.56 -11.74 -5.04
N VAL A 40 4.74 -11.26 -4.70
CA VAL A 40 5.71 -10.84 -5.69
C VAL A 40 6.51 -12.05 -6.19
N VAL A 41 6.73 -12.10 -7.49
CA VAL A 41 7.58 -13.11 -8.13
C VAL A 41 8.92 -12.46 -8.44
N THR A 42 10.00 -13.04 -7.93
CA THR A 42 11.34 -12.48 -8.04
C THR A 42 12.33 -13.48 -8.65
N ASP A 43 13.43 -12.95 -9.19
CA ASP A 43 14.59 -13.74 -9.54
C ASP A 43 15.45 -14.07 -8.30
N ASP A 44 16.61 -14.72 -8.51
CA ASP A 44 17.54 -15.10 -7.44
C ASP A 44 18.12 -13.90 -6.70
N ASP A 45 18.21 -12.75 -7.35
CA ASP A 45 18.75 -11.52 -6.79
C ASP A 45 17.71 -10.66 -6.07
N GLY A 46 16.44 -11.12 -6.02
CA GLY A 46 15.34 -10.39 -5.41
C GLY A 46 14.74 -9.28 -6.31
N ARG A 47 15.04 -9.31 -7.61
CA ARG A 47 14.45 -8.38 -8.58
C ARG A 47 13.04 -8.80 -8.92
N PRO A 48 12.09 -7.86 -9.01
CA PRO A 48 10.71 -8.18 -9.32
C PRO A 48 10.57 -8.61 -10.80
N LEU A 49 9.98 -9.77 -11.02
CA LEU A 49 9.65 -10.30 -12.34
C LEU A 49 8.16 -10.22 -12.66
N GLY A 50 7.34 -10.26 -11.62
CA GLY A 50 5.89 -10.22 -11.76
C GLY A 50 5.20 -10.16 -10.39
N ILE A 51 3.89 -10.07 -10.43
CA ILE A 51 3.01 -10.18 -9.28
C ILE A 51 1.92 -11.21 -9.58
N PHE A 52 1.57 -11.99 -8.58
CA PHE A 52 0.48 -12.95 -8.65
C PHE A 52 -0.53 -12.64 -7.56
N THR A 53 -1.78 -12.41 -7.96
CA THR A 53 -2.85 -11.96 -7.09
C THR A 53 -3.96 -13.00 -6.98
N GLU A 54 -4.86 -12.85 -6.00
CA GLU A 54 -6.10 -13.62 -5.89
C GLU A 54 -6.91 -13.57 -7.19
N ARG A 55 -6.93 -12.42 -7.87
CA ARG A 55 -7.61 -12.27 -9.16
C ARG A 55 -6.92 -13.08 -10.25
N ASP A 56 -5.60 -13.10 -10.30
CA ASP A 56 -4.85 -13.95 -11.25
C ASP A 56 -5.16 -15.43 -11.01
N LEU A 57 -5.21 -15.87 -9.76
CA LEU A 57 -5.60 -17.23 -9.41
C LEU A 57 -7.00 -17.55 -9.94
N MET A 58 -7.96 -16.67 -9.70
CA MET A 58 -9.33 -16.89 -10.14
C MET A 58 -9.46 -16.91 -11.67
N VAL A 59 -8.93 -15.90 -12.35
CA VAL A 59 -9.14 -15.68 -13.79
C VAL A 59 -8.20 -16.54 -14.64
N ARG A 60 -6.92 -16.54 -14.31
CA ARG A 60 -5.88 -17.15 -15.16
C ARG A 60 -5.61 -18.61 -14.85
N VAL A 61 -6.05 -19.10 -13.68
CA VAL A 61 -5.92 -20.50 -13.29
C VAL A 61 -7.28 -21.20 -13.27
N ILE A 62 -8.18 -20.79 -12.38
CA ILE A 62 -9.45 -21.50 -12.17
C ILE A 62 -10.40 -21.36 -13.37
N VAL A 63 -10.74 -20.14 -13.79
CA VAL A 63 -11.62 -19.88 -14.93
C VAL A 63 -11.01 -20.39 -16.24
N ALA A 64 -9.69 -20.28 -16.39
CA ALA A 64 -8.97 -20.80 -17.54
C ALA A 64 -8.87 -22.35 -17.57
N GLY A 65 -9.34 -23.05 -16.54
CA GLY A 65 -9.32 -24.51 -16.47
C GLY A 65 -7.93 -25.12 -16.28
N ARG A 66 -6.98 -24.35 -15.73
CA ARG A 66 -5.62 -24.84 -15.46
C ARG A 66 -5.55 -25.58 -14.12
N ASP A 67 -4.70 -26.58 -14.03
CA ASP A 67 -4.37 -27.23 -12.76
C ASP A 67 -3.36 -26.36 -12.00
N ALA A 68 -3.78 -25.81 -10.86
CA ALA A 68 -2.94 -24.98 -10.01
C ALA A 68 -1.67 -25.68 -9.51
N ARG A 69 -1.70 -27.01 -9.38
CA ARG A 69 -0.57 -27.81 -8.89
C ARG A 69 0.57 -27.93 -9.90
N THR A 70 0.28 -27.75 -11.16
CA THR A 70 1.25 -27.90 -12.26
C THR A 70 1.50 -26.62 -13.02
N THR A 71 0.66 -25.59 -12.84
CA THR A 71 0.81 -24.29 -13.49
C THR A 71 1.87 -23.45 -12.79
N ARG A 72 2.90 -23.03 -13.53
CA ARG A 72 3.97 -22.17 -13.02
C ARG A 72 3.51 -20.72 -12.91
N LEU A 73 4.04 -20.00 -11.95
CA LEU A 73 3.75 -18.57 -11.78
C LEU A 73 4.17 -17.75 -13.00
N SER A 74 5.28 -18.10 -13.67
CA SER A 74 5.71 -17.45 -14.91
C SER A 74 4.64 -17.45 -16.01
N ASP A 75 3.74 -18.45 -16.02
CA ASP A 75 2.70 -18.57 -17.06
C ASP A 75 1.42 -17.78 -16.73
N VAL A 76 1.22 -17.40 -15.47
CA VAL A 76 -0.04 -16.82 -15.00
C VAL A 76 0.12 -15.53 -14.18
N MET A 77 1.34 -15.13 -13.85
CA MET A 77 1.63 -13.87 -13.19
C MET A 77 1.37 -12.66 -14.11
N THR A 78 1.17 -11.50 -13.51
CA THR A 78 1.20 -10.22 -14.20
C THR A 78 2.66 -9.76 -14.26
N ALA A 79 3.25 -9.74 -15.45
CA ALA A 79 4.66 -9.37 -15.66
C ALA A 79 4.86 -7.86 -15.86
N GLU A 80 3.83 -7.15 -16.29
CA GLU A 80 3.85 -5.69 -16.42
C GLU A 80 3.66 -5.07 -15.04
N LEU A 81 4.79 -4.70 -14.40
CA LEU A 81 4.81 -4.21 -13.03
C LEU A 81 4.88 -2.69 -12.97
N PHE A 82 4.04 -2.12 -12.10
CA PHE A 82 4.26 -0.82 -11.51
C PHE A 82 4.90 -1.02 -10.14
N THR A 83 6.05 -0.39 -9.93
CA THR A 83 6.78 -0.40 -8.65
C THR A 83 6.91 1.01 -8.12
N ALA A 84 7.14 1.17 -6.81
CA ALA A 84 7.38 2.47 -6.21
C ALA A 84 8.67 2.44 -5.37
N HIS A 85 9.23 3.62 -5.16
CA HIS A 85 10.40 3.83 -4.33
C HIS A 85 9.99 4.45 -2.97
N PRO A 86 10.69 4.14 -1.86
CA PRO A 86 10.37 4.72 -0.54
C PRO A 86 10.33 6.26 -0.49
N ALA A 87 11.09 6.93 -1.37
CA ALA A 87 11.13 8.39 -1.44
C ALA A 87 9.93 9.02 -2.18
N GLU A 88 9.10 8.23 -2.84
CA GLU A 88 7.92 8.74 -3.53
C GLU A 88 6.82 9.14 -2.54
N LYS A 89 6.02 10.14 -2.94
CA LYS A 89 4.87 10.56 -2.13
C LYS A 89 3.74 9.54 -2.21
N ALA A 90 3.18 9.19 -1.08
CA ALA A 90 2.06 8.24 -1.01
C ALA A 90 0.86 8.66 -1.88
N ALA A 91 0.59 9.98 -1.98
CA ALA A 91 -0.48 10.49 -2.82
C ALA A 91 -0.26 10.26 -4.32
N ASP A 92 0.98 10.34 -4.79
CA ASP A 92 1.31 10.09 -6.20
C ASP A 92 1.21 8.61 -6.53
N VAL A 93 1.69 7.75 -5.64
CA VAL A 93 1.54 6.29 -5.77
C VAL A 93 0.06 5.89 -5.74
N ARG A 94 -0.75 6.46 -4.85
CA ARG A 94 -2.21 6.25 -4.82
C ARG A 94 -2.86 6.58 -6.17
N ARG A 95 -2.52 7.74 -6.74
CA ARG A 95 -3.04 8.17 -8.04
C ARG A 95 -2.67 7.18 -9.14
N ALA A 96 -1.41 6.79 -9.23
CA ALA A 96 -0.94 5.80 -10.19
C ALA A 96 -1.64 4.44 -10.04
N MET A 97 -1.87 3.99 -8.80
CA MET A 97 -2.62 2.76 -8.53
C MET A 97 -4.06 2.84 -9.04
N GLN A 98 -4.73 3.99 -8.85
CA GLN A 98 -6.09 4.21 -9.34
C GLN A 98 -6.16 4.24 -10.87
N GLU A 99 -5.28 4.99 -11.51
CA GLU A 99 -5.22 5.11 -12.98
C GLU A 99 -4.93 3.77 -13.66
N ARG A 100 -4.13 2.92 -13.02
CA ARG A 100 -3.74 1.60 -13.53
C ARG A 100 -4.64 0.46 -13.05
N HIS A 101 -5.64 0.75 -12.22
CA HIS A 101 -6.54 -0.25 -11.62
C HIS A 101 -5.82 -1.36 -10.85
N ILE A 102 -4.72 -1.02 -10.18
CA ILE A 102 -3.93 -1.95 -9.36
C ILE A 102 -4.15 -1.70 -7.88
N ARG A 103 -4.05 -2.76 -7.07
CA ARG A 103 -4.29 -2.71 -5.62
C ARG A 103 -3.07 -3.03 -4.77
N HIS A 104 -2.00 -3.49 -5.38
CA HIS A 104 -0.75 -3.85 -4.73
C HIS A 104 0.41 -3.30 -5.54
N VAL A 105 1.40 -2.75 -4.85
CA VAL A 105 2.60 -2.20 -5.48
C VAL A 105 3.84 -2.67 -4.73
N PRO A 106 4.77 -3.36 -5.40
CA PRO A 106 6.07 -3.69 -4.84
C PRO A 106 6.91 -2.42 -4.63
N ILE A 107 7.55 -2.35 -3.48
CA ILE A 107 8.47 -1.27 -3.16
C ILE A 107 9.89 -1.75 -3.43
N VAL A 108 10.61 -0.98 -4.24
CA VAL A 108 11.92 -1.38 -4.78
C VAL A 108 12.99 -0.37 -4.41
N VAL A 109 14.14 -0.87 -3.96
CA VAL A 109 15.37 -0.10 -3.74
C VAL A 109 16.52 -0.87 -4.38
N ASP A 110 17.35 -0.18 -5.14
CA ASP A 110 18.50 -0.75 -5.85
C ASP A 110 18.13 -2.00 -6.67
N GLY A 111 16.97 -1.96 -7.33
CA GLY A 111 16.45 -3.04 -8.16
C GLY A 111 15.85 -4.24 -7.41
N ARG A 112 15.85 -4.21 -6.07
CA ARG A 112 15.35 -5.31 -5.22
C ARG A 112 14.07 -4.93 -4.51
N VAL A 113 13.16 -5.88 -4.39
CA VAL A 113 11.91 -5.72 -3.65
C VAL A 113 12.20 -5.73 -2.14
N ILE A 114 11.78 -4.67 -1.45
CA ILE A 114 11.94 -4.53 0.01
C ILE A 114 10.62 -4.58 0.76
N GLY A 115 9.50 -4.57 0.08
CA GLY A 115 8.17 -4.61 0.67
C GLY A 115 7.06 -4.57 -0.37
N MET A 116 5.84 -4.68 0.13
CA MET A 116 4.62 -4.61 -0.67
C MET A 116 3.63 -3.69 0.04
N LEU A 117 3.05 -2.74 -0.67
CA LEU A 117 1.96 -1.91 -0.16
C LEU A 117 0.65 -2.24 -0.88
N SER A 118 -0.42 -2.33 -0.11
CA SER A 118 -1.77 -2.38 -0.65
C SER A 118 -2.35 -0.98 -0.83
N LEU A 119 -3.31 -0.84 -1.73
CA LEU A 119 -4.07 0.40 -1.89
C LEU A 119 -4.72 0.84 -0.57
N ARG A 120 -5.15 -0.12 0.27
CA ARG A 120 -5.71 0.15 1.59
C ARG A 120 -4.71 0.83 2.52
N ASP A 121 -3.46 0.37 2.54
CA ASP A 121 -2.39 0.96 3.37
C ASP A 121 -2.13 2.40 2.94
N VAL A 122 -2.03 2.63 1.65
CA VAL A 122 -1.79 3.96 1.07
C VAL A 122 -2.96 4.91 1.35
N LEU A 123 -4.20 4.46 1.15
CA LEU A 123 -5.41 5.27 1.45
C LEU A 123 -5.49 5.63 2.93
N ARG A 124 -5.22 4.69 3.83
CA ARG A 124 -5.23 4.93 5.27
C ARG A 124 -4.24 6.01 5.67
N ALA A 125 -3.04 5.98 5.11
CA ALA A 125 -2.00 6.97 5.40
C ALA A 125 -2.37 8.37 4.86
N VAL A 126 -2.89 8.46 3.64
CA VAL A 126 -3.32 9.72 3.03
C VAL A 126 -4.49 10.34 3.81
N LEU A 127 -5.45 9.52 4.25
CA LEU A 127 -6.58 9.99 5.04
C LEU A 127 -6.16 10.46 6.44
N ALA A 128 -5.22 9.77 7.09
CA ALA A 128 -4.68 10.18 8.39
C ALA A 128 -3.97 11.54 8.29
N ASP A 129 -3.18 11.76 7.26
CA ASP A 129 -2.52 13.03 6.98
C ASP A 129 -3.53 14.17 6.81
N LYS A 130 -4.60 13.98 6.05
CA LYS A 130 -5.67 14.96 5.87
C LYS A 130 -6.42 15.27 7.16
N THR A 131 -6.65 14.28 8.00
CA THR A 131 -7.29 14.46 9.31
C THR A 131 -6.43 15.34 10.22
N HIS A 132 -5.11 15.13 10.24
CA HIS A 132 -4.18 15.97 11.00
C HIS A 132 -4.16 17.42 10.49
N GLU A 133 -4.15 17.65 9.19
CA GLU A 133 -4.25 19.00 8.61
C GLU A 133 -5.54 19.71 9.06
N VAL A 134 -6.68 19.05 9.00
CA VAL A 134 -7.96 19.62 9.42
C VAL A 134 -7.99 19.92 10.90
N GLN A 135 -7.44 19.06 11.75
CA GLN A 135 -7.36 19.30 13.19
C GLN A 135 -6.43 20.47 13.53
N ALA A 136 -5.30 20.60 12.85
CA ALA A 136 -4.39 21.74 13.01
C ALA A 136 -5.05 23.06 12.64
N ILE A 137 -5.81 23.10 11.54
CA ILE A 137 -6.56 24.31 11.13
C ILE A 137 -7.63 24.65 12.15
N LYS A 138 -8.37 23.66 12.67
CA LYS A 138 -9.38 23.91 13.71
C LYS A 138 -8.76 24.47 14.99
N ALA A 139 -7.65 23.91 15.46
CA ALA A 139 -6.94 24.38 16.63
C ALA A 139 -6.44 25.84 16.44
N TYR A 140 -5.96 26.16 15.24
CA TYR A 140 -5.53 27.51 14.90
C TYR A 140 -6.69 28.51 14.95
N ILE A 141 -7.86 28.18 14.38
CA ILE A 141 -9.07 29.02 14.43
C ILE A 141 -9.56 29.20 15.87
N GLN A 142 -9.59 28.12 16.68
CA GLN A 142 -9.99 28.20 18.08
C GLN A 142 -9.07 29.10 18.90
N GLY A 143 -7.76 29.08 18.62
CA GLY A 143 -6.81 29.98 19.28
C GLY A 143 -7.10 31.45 19.06
N PHE A 144 -7.64 31.85 17.90
CA PHE A 144 -8.06 33.23 17.65
C PHE A 144 -9.36 33.62 18.38
N GLU A 145 -10.30 32.68 18.53
CA GLU A 145 -11.56 32.92 19.25
C GLU A 145 -11.33 33.15 20.74
N ASP A 146 -10.32 32.48 21.33
CA ASP A 146 -9.96 32.63 22.74
C ASP A 146 -9.19 33.94 23.00
N GLU A 147 -8.42 34.48 22.04
CA GLU A 147 -7.72 35.77 22.16
C GLU A 147 -8.67 36.98 22.04
N ASP A 148 -9.78 36.84 21.34
CA ASP A 148 -10.78 37.91 21.14
C ASP A 148 -11.86 37.93 22.25
N SER A 149 -11.77 37.01 23.20
CA SER A 149 -12.67 36.99 24.37
C SER A 149 -12.23 38.05 25.41
N PRO A 150 -13.08 39.02 25.74
CA PRO A 150 -12.72 40.05 26.72
C PRO A 150 -12.36 39.42 28.06
N SER A 151 -11.26 39.90 28.65
CA SER A 151 -10.74 39.42 29.92
C SER A 151 -11.77 39.58 31.01
N PRO A 152 -11.81 38.68 32.03
CA PRO A 152 -12.77 38.77 33.13
C PRO A 152 -12.76 40.10 33.89
N SER A 153 -11.65 40.86 33.80
CA SER A 153 -11.49 42.18 34.45
C SER A 153 -12.25 43.33 33.79
N GLU A 154 -12.72 43.16 32.55
CA GLU A 154 -13.48 44.17 31.80
C GLU A 154 -14.99 44.07 32.07
N ARG A 155 -15.48 42.94 32.55
CA ARG A 155 -16.90 42.73 32.84
C ARG A 155 -17.37 43.30 34.19
N GLU A 156 -16.44 43.72 35.09
CA GLU A 156 -16.79 44.26 36.42
C GLU A 156 -16.86 45.79 36.42
N ARG A 157 -16.73 46.49 35.29
CA ARG A 157 -16.75 47.98 35.22
C ARG A 157 -18.02 48.57 34.65
N GLU A 158 -19.04 47.78 34.33
CA GLU A 158 -20.34 48.26 33.80
C GLU A 158 -21.52 48.13 34.76
N ASP A 159 -21.29 47.98 36.11
CA ASP A 159 -22.35 48.11 37.13
C ASP A 159 -22.15 49.32 38.02
#